data_4ffe5cb1b9f390a8bb57f17e314ccd9d
#
_entry.id   4ffe5cb1b9f390a8bb57f17e314ccd9d
#
_cell.length_a   1.000
_cell.length_b   1.000
_cell.length_c   1.000
_cell.angle_alpha   90.00
_cell.angle_beta   90.00
_cell.angle_gamma   90.00
#
_symmetry.space_group_name_H-M   'P 1'
#
loop_
_entity.id
_entity.type
_entity.pdbx_description
1 polymer ?
#
loop_
_entity_poly.entity_id
_entity_poly.type
_entity_poly.pdbx_seq_one_letter_code
_entity_poly.pdbx_strand_id
1 'polypeptide(L)'
;MSDQSICAVIVTYHPSARMVDKLSDILVQVQGLVVVDNNSAEEELRTLRAASQDAGFQLIENEENLGIAAALNHGIQWAIAKGYQWVILLDQDSTITYEFVSHMFATWESHPERERVCSIHPKYIDPDTGQEALVRRAEDGGPIISMTSGALMPTWVFTQLGWFASDLFIDEVDTEYCLRIRASGYLVIDSREAVLLHTTGHSQGKVVLGFRFRPSFHSPMRRYYMARNRVAVYRRYFRRFPRWILLFTIVSLRETIKCLLAEPDRARKLRNMVLGTWDGLTGQMGRRDGL
;
A
#
# COMPACT_ATOMS: atom_id res chain seq x y z
N MET A 1 22.92 -12.55 12.74
CA MET A 1 21.98 -11.99 11.73
C MET A 1 21.91 -13.03 10.63
N SER A 2 20.75 -13.58 10.34
CA SER A 2 20.54 -14.60 9.30
C SER A 2 21.01 -14.06 7.94
N ASP A 3 21.55 -14.95 7.13
CA ASP A 3 22.13 -14.74 5.78
C ASP A 3 21.08 -14.30 4.74
N GLN A 4 20.06 -13.57 5.17
CA GLN A 4 18.91 -13.21 4.35
C GLN A 4 19.12 -11.85 3.69
N SER A 5 19.18 -11.85 2.37
CA SER A 5 19.33 -10.63 1.58
C SER A 5 17.98 -9.92 1.38
N ILE A 6 17.90 -8.66 1.81
CA ILE A 6 16.70 -7.85 1.78
C ILE A 6 16.91 -6.65 0.86
N CYS A 7 15.92 -6.38 0.00
CA CYS A 7 15.85 -5.16 -0.81
C CYS A 7 14.66 -4.31 -0.39
N ALA A 8 14.89 -3.04 -0.10
CA ALA A 8 13.80 -2.07 0.00
C ALA A 8 13.34 -1.65 -1.39
N VAL A 9 12.03 -1.61 -1.58
CA VAL A 9 11.37 -1.14 -2.82
C VAL A 9 10.54 0.07 -2.46
N ILE A 10 10.88 1.22 -3.00
CA ILE A 10 10.16 2.48 -2.79
C ILE A 10 9.57 2.96 -4.11
N VAL A 11 8.28 3.28 -4.11
CA VAL A 11 7.64 3.91 -5.26
C VAL A 11 7.48 5.40 -5.00
N THR A 12 7.90 6.21 -5.98
CA THR A 12 7.78 7.67 -5.93
C THR A 12 6.89 8.20 -7.03
N TYR A 13 6.17 9.26 -6.72
CA TYR A 13 5.43 10.09 -7.66
C TYR A 13 5.33 11.50 -7.10
N HIS A 14 5.98 12.46 -7.74
CA HIS A 14 6.17 13.82 -7.23
C HIS A 14 6.70 13.83 -5.77
N PRO A 15 7.86 13.20 -5.50
CA PRO A 15 8.42 13.13 -4.17
C PRO A 15 8.86 14.49 -3.65
N SER A 16 8.67 14.72 -2.36
CA SER A 16 9.27 15.89 -1.70
C SER A 16 10.78 15.68 -1.50
N ALA A 17 11.55 16.78 -1.42
CA ALA A 17 12.99 16.70 -1.13
C ALA A 17 13.31 15.92 0.16
N ARG A 18 12.43 16.00 1.16
CA ARG A 18 12.58 15.27 2.44
C ARG A 18 12.56 13.75 2.31
N MET A 19 12.07 13.22 1.18
CA MET A 19 12.09 11.77 0.94
C MET A 19 13.53 11.26 0.87
N VAL A 20 14.43 11.99 0.23
CA VAL A 20 15.84 11.62 0.10
C VAL A 20 16.54 11.53 1.47
N ASP A 21 16.22 12.43 2.38
CA ASP A 21 16.81 12.46 3.74
C ASP A 21 16.53 11.16 4.54
N LYS A 22 15.41 10.48 4.22
CA LYS A 22 14.99 9.24 4.90
C LYS A 22 15.67 7.97 4.36
N LEU A 23 16.29 8.05 3.18
CA LEU A 23 16.89 6.87 2.55
C LEU A 23 18.05 6.30 3.35
N SER A 24 18.79 7.13 4.07
CA SER A 24 19.89 6.70 4.96
C SER A 24 19.41 5.75 6.05
N ASP A 25 18.24 6.04 6.68
CA ASP A 25 17.68 5.21 7.74
C ASP A 25 17.22 3.83 7.23
N ILE A 26 16.89 3.76 5.94
CA ILE A 26 16.51 2.51 5.27
C ILE A 26 17.76 1.74 4.88
N LEU A 27 18.73 2.39 4.25
CA LEU A 27 19.96 1.77 3.76
C LEU A 27 20.81 1.08 4.85
N VAL A 28 20.76 1.57 6.09
CA VAL A 28 21.47 0.91 7.20
C VAL A 28 20.78 -0.38 7.69
N GLN A 29 19.56 -0.67 7.24
CA GLN A 29 18.77 -1.82 7.66
C GLN A 29 18.58 -2.88 6.56
N VAL A 30 18.96 -2.58 5.30
CA VAL A 30 18.78 -3.48 4.14
C VAL A 30 20.06 -3.61 3.32
N GLN A 31 20.18 -4.67 2.52
CA GLN A 31 21.34 -4.90 1.65
C GLN A 31 21.19 -4.27 0.27
N GLY A 32 19.98 -3.87 -0.09
CA GLY A 32 19.70 -3.16 -1.34
C GLY A 32 18.52 -2.24 -1.26
N LEU A 33 18.53 -1.26 -2.15
CA LEU A 33 17.43 -0.31 -2.28
C LEU A 33 17.18 -0.07 -3.78
N VAL A 34 15.92 -0.15 -4.18
CA VAL A 34 15.45 0.29 -5.49
C VAL A 34 14.33 1.32 -5.29
N VAL A 35 14.50 2.46 -5.92
CA VAL A 35 13.47 3.49 -6.03
C VAL A 35 12.89 3.42 -7.43
N VAL A 36 11.58 3.29 -7.53
CA VAL A 36 10.84 3.28 -8.80
C VAL A 36 10.06 4.58 -8.90
N ASP A 37 10.54 5.49 -9.74
CA ASP A 37 9.83 6.72 -10.01
C ASP A 37 8.74 6.52 -11.06
N ASN A 38 7.54 6.94 -10.74
CA ASN A 38 6.35 6.69 -11.54
C ASN A 38 5.98 7.89 -12.40
N ASN A 39 6.99 8.46 -13.12
CA ASN A 39 6.90 9.63 -13.99
C ASN A 39 6.67 10.95 -13.23
N SER A 40 7.61 11.30 -12.36
CA SER A 40 7.69 12.62 -11.71
C SER A 40 8.23 13.70 -12.66
N ALA A 41 8.18 14.97 -12.25
CA ALA A 41 8.74 16.05 -13.02
C ALA A 41 10.28 16.00 -13.06
N GLU A 42 10.88 16.57 -14.10
CA GLU A 42 12.33 16.52 -14.34
C GLU A 42 13.18 17.11 -13.20
N GLU A 43 12.64 18.10 -12.47
CA GLU A 43 13.31 18.68 -11.31
C GLU A 43 13.44 17.66 -10.15
N GLU A 44 12.37 16.92 -9.89
CA GLU A 44 12.33 15.88 -8.87
C GLU A 44 13.22 14.69 -9.27
N LEU A 45 13.18 14.30 -10.55
CA LEU A 45 14.03 13.24 -11.10
C LEU A 45 15.52 13.58 -11.00
N ARG A 46 15.92 14.83 -11.25
CA ARG A 46 17.31 15.25 -11.05
C ARG A 46 17.77 15.05 -9.60
N THR A 47 16.92 15.35 -8.64
CA THR A 47 17.20 15.12 -7.20
C THR A 47 17.36 13.62 -6.91
N LEU A 48 16.47 12.77 -7.44
CA LEU A 48 16.56 11.33 -7.26
C LEU A 48 17.79 10.71 -7.94
N ARG A 49 18.15 11.17 -9.14
CA ARG A 49 19.36 10.71 -9.85
C ARG A 49 20.64 11.06 -9.08
N ALA A 50 20.74 12.29 -8.56
CA ALA A 50 21.86 12.71 -7.74
C ALA A 50 21.94 11.84 -6.45
N ALA A 51 20.85 11.69 -5.75
CA ALA A 51 20.78 10.85 -4.55
C ALA A 51 21.13 9.37 -4.83
N SER A 52 20.70 8.83 -5.99
CA SER A 52 21.03 7.48 -6.42
C SER A 52 22.54 7.29 -6.63
N GLN A 53 23.20 8.27 -7.23
CA GLN A 53 24.66 8.24 -7.43
C GLN A 53 25.43 8.34 -6.11
N ASP A 54 24.99 9.22 -5.21
CA ASP A 54 25.66 9.47 -3.92
C ASP A 54 25.48 8.32 -2.93
N ALA A 55 24.29 7.76 -2.84
CA ALA A 55 23.96 6.68 -1.88
C ALA A 55 24.05 5.26 -2.46
N GLY A 56 24.24 5.12 -3.78
CA GLY A 56 24.46 3.83 -4.44
C GLY A 56 23.23 2.94 -4.56
N PHE A 57 22.02 3.50 -4.58
CA PHE A 57 20.79 2.72 -4.81
C PHE A 57 20.39 2.68 -6.30
N GLN A 58 19.56 1.71 -6.68
CA GLN A 58 19.02 1.64 -8.03
C GLN A 58 17.84 2.61 -8.18
N LEU A 59 17.86 3.41 -9.23
CA LEU A 59 16.71 4.19 -9.69
C LEU A 59 16.14 3.55 -10.97
N ILE A 60 14.83 3.33 -11.00
CA ILE A 60 14.06 2.92 -12.18
C ILE A 60 13.08 4.05 -12.47
N GLU A 61 13.12 4.58 -13.68
CA GLU A 61 12.27 5.67 -14.13
C GLU A 61 11.23 5.13 -15.12
N ASN A 62 9.95 5.20 -14.78
CA ASN A 62 8.87 4.85 -15.68
C ASN A 62 8.58 6.03 -16.62
N GLU A 63 8.35 5.76 -17.89
CA GLU A 63 8.05 6.78 -18.91
C GLU A 63 6.67 7.42 -18.73
N GLU A 64 5.75 6.74 -18.01
CA GLU A 64 4.43 7.23 -17.65
C GLU A 64 4.03 6.75 -16.25
N ASN A 65 3.00 7.37 -15.67
CA ASN A 65 2.42 6.87 -14.40
C ASN A 65 1.63 5.59 -14.66
N LEU A 66 2.22 4.45 -14.31
CA LEU A 66 1.66 3.10 -14.47
C LEU A 66 0.76 2.66 -13.31
N GLY A 67 0.63 3.50 -12.28
CA GLY A 67 -0.03 3.16 -11.02
C GLY A 67 0.88 2.42 -10.03
N ILE A 68 0.47 2.39 -8.76
CA ILE A 68 1.30 1.88 -7.65
C ILE A 68 1.63 0.39 -7.81
N ALA A 69 0.67 -0.42 -8.27
CA ALA A 69 0.87 -1.86 -8.40
C ALA A 69 1.92 -2.23 -9.44
N ALA A 70 1.90 -1.57 -10.61
CA ALA A 70 2.89 -1.80 -11.66
C ALA A 70 4.29 -1.32 -11.23
N ALA A 71 4.37 -0.15 -10.61
CA ALA A 71 5.64 0.39 -10.12
C ALA A 71 6.25 -0.52 -9.03
N LEU A 72 5.47 -1.01 -8.08
CA LEU A 72 5.93 -2.00 -7.10
C LEU A 72 6.45 -3.26 -7.79
N ASN A 73 5.71 -3.78 -8.78
CA ASN A 73 6.12 -4.97 -9.52
C ASN A 73 7.47 -4.77 -10.23
N HIS A 74 7.75 -3.60 -10.81
CA HIS A 74 9.06 -3.29 -11.43
C HIS A 74 10.20 -3.36 -10.42
N GLY A 75 10.03 -2.74 -9.24
CA GLY A 75 11.04 -2.81 -8.18
C GLY A 75 11.26 -4.22 -7.64
N ILE A 76 10.17 -4.98 -7.43
CA ILE A 76 10.24 -6.35 -6.97
C ILE A 76 10.91 -7.27 -8.00
N GLN A 77 10.58 -7.12 -9.29
CA GLN A 77 11.22 -7.87 -10.38
C GLN A 77 12.72 -7.62 -10.42
N TRP A 78 13.13 -6.35 -10.28
CA TRP A 78 14.54 -6.01 -10.19
C TRP A 78 15.21 -6.67 -8.97
N ALA A 79 14.59 -6.61 -7.80
CA ALA A 79 15.12 -7.23 -6.58
C ALA A 79 15.29 -8.75 -6.75
N ILE A 80 14.30 -9.45 -7.32
CA ILE A 80 14.36 -10.88 -7.62
C ILE A 80 15.50 -11.17 -8.62
N ALA A 81 15.62 -10.39 -9.69
CA ALA A 81 16.69 -10.56 -10.69
C ALA A 81 18.09 -10.35 -10.10
N LYS A 82 18.22 -9.57 -9.01
CA LYS A 82 19.47 -9.39 -8.25
C LYS A 82 19.70 -10.44 -7.17
N GLY A 83 18.77 -11.40 -7.01
CA GLY A 83 18.91 -12.51 -6.06
C GLY A 83 18.49 -12.19 -4.63
N TYR A 84 17.79 -11.09 -4.39
CA TYR A 84 17.24 -10.78 -3.06
C TYR A 84 16.15 -11.79 -2.67
N GLN A 85 16.23 -12.28 -1.45
CA GLN A 85 15.28 -13.27 -0.92
C GLN A 85 14.04 -12.63 -0.30
N TRP A 86 14.16 -11.37 0.11
CA TRP A 86 13.11 -10.61 0.75
C TRP A 86 13.02 -9.21 0.17
N VAL A 87 11.81 -8.69 0.14
CA VAL A 87 11.56 -7.27 -0.16
C VAL A 87 10.79 -6.62 0.98
N ILE A 88 11.15 -5.37 1.28
CA ILE A 88 10.35 -4.49 2.11
C ILE A 88 9.78 -3.37 1.22
N LEU A 89 8.47 -3.22 1.24
CA LEU A 89 7.76 -2.24 0.40
C LEU A 89 7.50 -0.99 1.22
N LEU A 90 7.82 0.18 0.68
CA LEU A 90 7.68 1.45 1.38
C LEU A 90 7.08 2.52 0.46
N ASP A 91 6.19 3.34 1.00
CA ASP A 91 5.74 4.56 0.33
C ASP A 91 6.78 5.69 0.53
N GLN A 92 6.80 6.66 -0.36
CA GLN A 92 7.74 7.79 -0.34
C GLN A 92 7.66 8.66 0.92
N ASP A 93 6.54 8.64 1.64
CA ASP A 93 6.30 9.44 2.85
C ASP A 93 6.45 8.64 4.15
N SER A 94 6.64 7.32 4.06
CA SER A 94 6.82 6.45 5.22
C SER A 94 8.16 6.64 5.90
N THR A 95 8.18 6.47 7.21
CA THR A 95 9.40 6.51 8.02
C THR A 95 9.47 5.27 8.91
N ILE A 96 10.51 4.47 8.71
CA ILE A 96 10.78 3.30 9.55
C ILE A 96 11.57 3.72 10.80
N THR A 97 11.33 3.01 11.91
CA THR A 97 12.07 3.22 13.15
C THR A 97 13.39 2.44 13.17
N TYR A 98 14.21 2.71 14.16
CA TYR A 98 15.42 1.93 14.42
C TYR A 98 15.07 0.44 14.63
N GLU A 99 15.91 -0.47 14.13
CA GLU A 99 15.71 -1.93 14.19
C GLU A 99 14.40 -2.44 13.57
N PHE A 100 13.75 -1.65 12.70
CA PHE A 100 12.48 -2.01 12.08
C PHE A 100 12.54 -3.37 11.39
N VAL A 101 13.52 -3.57 10.52
CA VAL A 101 13.67 -4.80 9.73
C VAL A 101 14.00 -6.00 10.64
N SER A 102 14.84 -5.82 11.65
CA SER A 102 15.19 -6.89 12.59
C SER A 102 13.97 -7.33 13.43
N HIS A 103 13.12 -6.40 13.86
CA HIS A 103 11.87 -6.71 14.56
C HIS A 103 10.87 -7.47 13.67
N MET A 104 10.81 -7.12 12.37
CA MET A 104 9.99 -7.86 11.41
C MET A 104 10.45 -9.30 11.25
N PHE A 105 11.77 -9.52 11.13
CA PHE A 105 12.33 -10.87 11.06
C PHE A 105 12.16 -11.66 12.34
N ALA A 106 12.41 -11.07 13.50
CA ALA A 106 12.17 -11.72 14.79
C ALA A 106 10.71 -12.20 14.93
N THR A 107 9.76 -11.40 14.43
CA THR A 107 8.35 -11.80 14.38
C THR A 107 8.14 -13.01 13.47
N TRP A 108 8.76 -13.05 12.30
CA TRP A 108 8.68 -14.19 11.38
C TRP A 108 9.34 -15.44 11.98
N GLU A 109 10.55 -15.32 12.51
CA GLU A 109 11.33 -16.43 13.07
C GLU A 109 10.62 -17.11 14.25
N SER A 110 9.93 -16.32 15.09
CA SER A 110 9.18 -16.81 16.23
C SER A 110 7.81 -17.39 15.89
N HIS A 111 7.33 -17.19 14.65
CA HIS A 111 6.01 -17.66 14.26
C HIS A 111 5.99 -19.18 14.04
N PRO A 112 5.09 -19.95 14.69
CA PRO A 112 5.09 -21.43 14.62
C PRO A 112 4.86 -21.97 13.20
N GLU A 113 4.15 -21.22 12.36
CA GLU A 113 3.88 -21.58 10.97
C GLU A 113 4.60 -20.63 9.98
N ARG A 114 5.84 -20.22 10.30
CA ARG A 114 6.61 -19.22 9.52
C ARG A 114 6.73 -19.55 8.03
N GLU A 115 6.74 -20.83 7.66
CA GLU A 115 6.80 -21.27 6.26
C GLU A 115 5.54 -20.92 5.45
N ARG A 116 4.44 -20.62 6.14
CA ARG A 116 3.18 -20.15 5.54
C ARG A 116 3.03 -18.64 5.54
N VAL A 117 3.96 -17.91 6.16
CA VAL A 117 3.90 -16.45 6.25
C VAL A 117 4.36 -15.85 4.93
N CYS A 118 3.46 -15.15 4.25
CA CYS A 118 3.72 -14.46 2.99
C CYS A 118 3.93 -12.96 3.15
N SER A 119 3.44 -12.37 4.24
CA SER A 119 3.59 -10.93 4.48
C SER A 119 3.57 -10.64 5.97
N ILE A 120 4.54 -9.84 6.40
CA ILE A 120 4.66 -9.33 7.76
C ILE A 120 4.45 -7.81 7.70
N HIS A 121 3.59 -7.28 8.55
CA HIS A 121 3.26 -5.86 8.57
C HIS A 121 3.66 -5.21 9.90
N PRO A 122 4.01 -3.93 9.90
CA PRO A 122 4.35 -3.22 11.12
C PRO A 122 3.10 -2.76 11.87
N LYS A 123 3.35 -2.24 13.05
CA LYS A 123 2.45 -1.35 13.76
C LYS A 123 2.51 0.04 13.13
N TYR A 124 1.37 0.56 12.68
CA TYR A 124 1.28 1.88 12.06
C TYR A 124 0.92 2.93 13.11
N ILE A 125 1.74 3.96 13.22
CA ILE A 125 1.50 5.10 14.12
C ILE A 125 1.46 6.38 13.30
N ASP A 126 0.41 7.16 13.47
CA ASP A 126 0.31 8.50 12.92
C ASP A 126 1.22 9.45 13.71
N PRO A 127 2.25 10.04 13.09
CA PRO A 127 3.23 10.87 13.79
C PRO A 127 2.64 12.16 14.36
N ASP A 128 1.55 12.68 13.79
CA ASP A 128 0.93 13.94 14.24
C ASP A 128 0.05 13.74 15.46
N THR A 129 -0.58 12.57 15.58
CA THR A 129 -1.56 12.28 16.64
C THR A 129 -1.07 11.26 17.66
N GLY A 130 -0.02 10.50 17.34
CA GLY A 130 0.46 9.37 18.14
C GLY A 130 -0.51 8.18 18.16
N GLN A 131 -1.59 8.22 17.37
CA GLN A 131 -2.60 7.15 17.34
C GLN A 131 -2.16 5.98 16.49
N GLU A 132 -2.40 4.78 17.00
CA GLU A 132 -2.22 3.55 16.25
C GLU A 132 -3.39 3.31 15.29
N ALA A 133 -3.09 2.88 14.07
CA ALA A 133 -4.11 2.49 13.12
C ALA A 133 -4.84 1.22 13.58
N LEU A 134 -6.16 1.24 13.45
CA LEU A 134 -6.99 0.09 13.80
C LEU A 134 -6.86 -1.02 12.75
N VAL A 135 -6.39 -2.17 13.17
CA VAL A 135 -6.25 -3.37 12.33
C VAL A 135 -7.38 -4.36 12.66
N ARG A 136 -8.14 -4.78 11.63
CA ARG A 136 -9.12 -5.84 11.77
C ARG A 136 -8.46 -7.20 11.63
N ARG A 137 -8.77 -8.10 12.57
CA ARG A 137 -8.14 -9.40 12.63
C ARG A 137 -8.99 -10.51 12.01
N ALA A 138 -8.30 -11.46 11.39
CA ALA A 138 -8.85 -12.72 10.91
C ALA A 138 -8.93 -13.74 12.06
N GLU A 139 -9.46 -14.93 11.78
CA GLU A 139 -9.59 -16.03 12.76
C GLU A 139 -8.21 -16.53 13.26
N ASP A 140 -7.17 -16.42 12.45
CA ASP A 140 -5.78 -16.76 12.79
C ASP A 140 -5.07 -15.69 13.66
N GLY A 141 -5.75 -14.62 14.00
CA GLY A 141 -5.21 -13.52 14.79
C GLY A 141 -4.42 -12.47 14.00
N GLY A 142 -4.02 -12.75 12.78
CA GLY A 142 -3.34 -11.81 11.90
C GLY A 142 -4.30 -10.78 11.25
N PRO A 143 -3.78 -9.72 10.61
CA PRO A 143 -4.61 -8.73 9.93
C PRO A 143 -5.33 -9.34 8.72
N ILE A 144 -6.63 -9.06 8.52
CA ILE A 144 -7.34 -9.48 7.30
C ILE A 144 -6.75 -8.79 6.08
N ILE A 145 -6.54 -7.49 6.21
CA ILE A 145 -5.86 -6.61 5.25
C ILE A 145 -4.90 -5.70 5.99
N SER A 146 -3.84 -5.29 5.33
CA SER A 146 -2.89 -4.33 5.83
C SER A 146 -2.33 -3.51 4.67
N MET A 147 -1.75 -2.34 4.94
CA MET A 147 -1.17 -1.48 3.91
C MET A 147 0.07 -2.13 3.30
N THR A 148 0.34 -1.85 2.04
CA THR A 148 1.56 -2.31 1.34
C THR A 148 2.81 -1.68 1.96
N SER A 149 2.72 -0.42 2.38
CA SER A 149 3.84 0.27 3.02
C SER A 149 4.23 -0.39 4.34
N GLY A 150 5.51 -0.70 4.49
CA GLY A 150 6.08 -1.44 5.61
C GLY A 150 5.96 -2.96 5.50
N ALA A 151 5.35 -3.50 4.46
CA ALA A 151 5.22 -4.94 4.29
C ALA A 151 6.57 -5.59 3.98
N LEU A 152 7.02 -6.52 4.81
CA LEU A 152 8.15 -7.40 4.55
C LEU A 152 7.64 -8.71 3.97
N MET A 153 8.12 -9.08 2.78
CA MET A 153 7.60 -10.22 2.02
C MET A 153 8.75 -11.05 1.42
N PRO A 154 8.72 -12.39 1.53
CA PRO A 154 9.68 -13.23 0.84
C PRO A 154 9.39 -13.21 -0.67
N THR A 155 10.44 -13.15 -1.49
CA THR A 155 10.30 -12.98 -2.95
C THR A 155 9.61 -14.14 -3.65
N TRP A 156 9.65 -15.35 -3.09
CA TRP A 156 8.96 -16.51 -3.62
C TRP A 156 7.42 -16.33 -3.69
N VAL A 157 6.86 -15.45 -2.85
CA VAL A 157 5.42 -15.16 -2.84
C VAL A 157 4.95 -14.64 -4.21
N PHE A 158 5.75 -13.80 -4.86
CA PHE A 158 5.41 -13.21 -6.16
C PHE A 158 5.47 -14.23 -7.30
N THR A 159 6.34 -15.23 -7.19
CA THR A 159 6.42 -16.31 -8.17
C THR A 159 5.32 -17.36 -7.99
N GLN A 160 4.86 -17.59 -6.75
CA GLN A 160 3.80 -18.56 -6.46
C GLN A 160 2.39 -17.99 -6.54
N LEU A 161 2.16 -16.80 -5.97
CA LEU A 161 0.83 -16.20 -5.89
C LEU A 161 0.58 -15.15 -6.96
N GLY A 162 1.63 -14.80 -7.75
CA GLY A 162 1.57 -13.78 -8.79
C GLY A 162 1.84 -12.37 -8.25
N TRP A 163 1.99 -11.46 -9.19
CA TRP A 163 2.33 -10.04 -8.97
C TRP A 163 1.15 -9.25 -8.41
N PHE A 164 1.40 -8.06 -7.88
CA PHE A 164 0.32 -7.10 -7.58
C PHE A 164 -0.52 -6.87 -8.85
N ALA A 165 -1.82 -6.73 -8.68
CA ALA A 165 -2.78 -6.54 -9.77
C ALA A 165 -2.63 -5.15 -10.39
N SER A 166 -1.82 -5.03 -11.45
CA SER A 166 -1.51 -3.75 -12.12
C SER A 166 -2.74 -3.08 -12.73
N ASP A 167 -3.76 -3.86 -13.06
CA ASP A 167 -5.05 -3.40 -13.57
C ASP A 167 -5.85 -2.57 -12.56
N LEU A 168 -5.52 -2.64 -11.26
CA LEU A 168 -6.12 -1.79 -10.23
C LEU A 168 -5.62 -0.34 -10.29
N PHE A 169 -4.42 -0.09 -10.79
CA PHE A 169 -3.78 1.20 -10.89
C PHE A 169 -3.47 1.85 -9.52
N ILE A 170 -4.49 2.19 -8.72
CA ILE A 170 -4.40 2.78 -7.37
C ILE A 170 -5.60 2.36 -6.53
N ASP A 171 -5.44 2.28 -5.21
CA ASP A 171 -6.42 1.82 -4.22
C ASP A 171 -6.81 0.33 -4.36
N GLU A 172 -7.09 -0.35 -3.28
CA GLU A 172 -7.44 -1.78 -3.15
C GLU A 172 -6.33 -2.76 -3.60
N VAL A 173 -5.12 -2.29 -3.94
CA VAL A 173 -3.97 -3.14 -4.33
C VAL A 173 -3.51 -4.00 -3.16
N ASP A 174 -3.38 -3.38 -1.99
CA ASP A 174 -3.06 -4.03 -0.72
C ASP A 174 -4.17 -4.99 -0.27
N THR A 175 -5.41 -4.54 -0.36
CA THR A 175 -6.61 -5.34 -0.05
C THR A 175 -6.66 -6.61 -0.90
N GLU A 176 -6.51 -6.48 -2.21
CA GLU A 176 -6.54 -7.59 -3.15
C GLU A 176 -5.44 -8.61 -2.82
N TYR A 177 -4.22 -8.13 -2.57
CA TYR A 177 -3.09 -9.02 -2.34
C TYR A 177 -3.19 -9.77 -1.00
N CYS A 178 -3.59 -9.10 0.08
CA CYS A 178 -3.85 -9.74 1.37
C CYS A 178 -4.94 -10.81 1.27
N LEU A 179 -6.04 -10.52 0.57
CA LEU A 179 -7.12 -11.49 0.35
C LEU A 179 -6.65 -12.67 -0.51
N ARG A 180 -5.79 -12.45 -1.52
CA ARG A 180 -5.18 -13.49 -2.34
C ARG A 180 -4.32 -14.43 -1.53
N ILE A 181 -3.41 -13.89 -0.71
CA ILE A 181 -2.58 -14.64 0.24
C ILE A 181 -3.47 -15.56 1.09
N ARG A 182 -4.48 -14.99 1.74
CA ARG A 182 -5.37 -15.73 2.62
C ARG A 182 -6.25 -16.75 1.90
N ALA A 183 -6.74 -16.40 0.70
CA ALA A 183 -7.50 -17.33 -0.14
C ALA A 183 -6.68 -18.56 -0.58
N SER A 184 -5.36 -18.39 -0.67
CA SER A 184 -4.41 -19.45 -1.01
C SER A 184 -3.95 -20.28 0.20
N GLY A 185 -4.47 -20.00 1.39
CA GLY A 185 -4.14 -20.73 2.62
C GLY A 185 -2.86 -20.28 3.32
N TYR A 186 -2.29 -19.16 2.90
CA TYR A 186 -1.12 -18.54 3.53
C TYR A 186 -1.50 -17.50 4.57
N LEU A 187 -0.50 -17.02 5.31
CA LEU A 187 -0.68 -16.12 6.44
C LEU A 187 -0.19 -14.70 6.13
N VAL A 188 -0.96 -13.75 6.65
CA VAL A 188 -0.57 -12.34 6.80
C VAL A 188 -0.49 -12.07 8.29
N ILE A 189 0.68 -11.68 8.79
CA ILE A 189 0.92 -11.44 10.21
C ILE A 189 1.37 -10.00 10.46
N ASP A 190 1.37 -9.57 11.70
CA ASP A 190 1.85 -8.25 12.09
C ASP A 190 2.88 -8.34 13.24
N SER A 191 3.91 -7.51 13.16
CA SER A 191 4.86 -7.28 14.23
C SER A 191 4.34 -6.19 15.16
N ARG A 192 4.45 -6.40 16.48
CA ARG A 192 4.12 -5.39 17.47
C ARG A 192 5.28 -4.45 17.78
N GLU A 193 6.50 -4.92 17.51
CA GLU A 193 7.74 -4.19 17.83
C GLU A 193 8.20 -3.30 16.67
N ALA A 194 7.98 -3.73 15.41
CA ALA A 194 8.28 -2.91 14.25
C ALA A 194 7.26 -1.78 14.09
N VAL A 195 7.70 -0.54 14.12
CA VAL A 195 6.84 0.64 14.02
C VAL A 195 7.12 1.40 12.73
N LEU A 196 6.07 1.64 11.93
CA LEU A 196 6.08 2.53 10.80
C LEU A 196 5.35 3.83 11.15
N LEU A 197 6.03 4.96 11.02
CA LEU A 197 5.39 6.26 11.11
C LEU A 197 4.79 6.58 9.75
N HIS A 198 3.47 6.66 9.70
CA HIS A 198 2.73 6.89 8.46
C HIS A 198 1.58 7.86 8.71
N THR A 199 1.57 8.96 7.97
CA THR A 199 0.52 9.97 8.09
C THR A 199 -0.75 9.48 7.42
N THR A 200 -1.76 9.14 8.20
CA THR A 200 -3.08 8.68 7.70
C THR A 200 -3.95 9.84 7.21
N GLY A 201 -3.41 10.72 6.35
CA GLY A 201 -4.12 11.84 5.72
C GLY A 201 -4.72 12.85 6.70
N HIS A 202 -4.54 14.13 6.45
CA HIS A 202 -5.09 15.23 7.29
C HIS A 202 -6.62 15.28 7.19
N SER A 203 -7.33 14.44 7.91
CA SER A 203 -8.77 14.56 8.05
C SER A 203 -9.12 15.63 9.10
N GLN A 204 -9.18 16.90 8.69
CA GLN A 204 -9.75 17.94 9.55
C GLN A 204 -11.20 17.61 9.84
N GLY A 205 -11.55 17.45 11.12
CA GLY A 205 -12.92 17.20 11.53
C GLY A 205 -13.84 18.35 11.13
N LYS A 206 -14.88 18.06 10.36
CA LYS A 206 -15.96 19.03 10.06
C LYS A 206 -17.18 18.72 10.90
N VAL A 207 -17.84 19.77 11.38
CA VAL A 207 -19.14 19.65 12.05
C VAL A 207 -20.23 19.98 11.02
N VAL A 208 -21.13 19.03 10.77
CA VAL A 208 -22.29 19.20 9.90
C VAL A 208 -23.53 18.78 10.69
N LEU A 209 -24.51 19.66 10.80
CA LEU A 209 -25.75 19.42 11.58
C LEU A 209 -25.50 18.93 13.02
N GLY A 210 -24.47 19.45 13.71
CA GLY A 210 -24.11 19.05 15.07
C GLY A 210 -23.31 17.75 15.18
N PHE A 211 -23.10 17.01 14.11
CA PHE A 211 -22.31 15.79 14.07
C PHE A 211 -20.89 16.05 13.58
N ARG A 212 -19.90 15.51 14.29
CA ARG A 212 -18.48 15.63 13.93
C ARG A 212 -18.10 14.54 12.94
N PHE A 213 -17.80 14.93 11.69
CA PHE A 213 -17.35 14.05 10.63
C PHE A 213 -15.82 14.24 10.40
N ARG A 214 -15.16 13.15 10.07
CA ARG A 214 -13.78 13.16 9.55
C ARG A 214 -13.80 12.66 8.10
N PRO A 215 -14.03 13.53 7.12
CA PRO A 215 -14.02 13.15 5.71
C PRO A 215 -12.57 12.99 5.23
N SER A 216 -12.35 12.10 4.27
CA SER A 216 -11.01 11.77 3.76
C SER A 216 -10.51 12.68 2.63
N PHE A 217 -11.34 13.58 2.12
CA PHE A 217 -11.03 14.57 1.08
C PHE A 217 -10.33 14.03 -0.19
N HIS A 218 -10.60 12.78 -0.56
CA HIS A 218 -10.04 12.23 -1.80
C HIS A 218 -10.54 12.97 -3.04
N SER A 219 -9.67 13.05 -4.07
CA SER A 219 -10.02 13.63 -5.35
C SER A 219 -11.15 12.86 -6.05
N PRO A 220 -11.91 13.49 -6.99
CA PRO A 220 -12.91 12.78 -7.78
C PRO A 220 -12.33 11.58 -8.54
N MET A 221 -11.12 11.69 -9.09
CA MET A 221 -10.40 10.60 -9.76
C MET A 221 -10.16 9.43 -8.78
N ARG A 222 -9.66 9.69 -7.58
CA ARG A 222 -9.41 8.64 -6.60
C ARG A 222 -10.72 7.96 -6.14
N ARG A 223 -11.82 8.72 -6.01
CA ARG A 223 -13.16 8.16 -5.73
C ARG A 223 -13.64 7.20 -6.82
N TYR A 224 -13.30 7.47 -8.09
CA TYR A 224 -13.58 6.54 -9.17
C TYR A 224 -12.83 5.21 -8.97
N TYR A 225 -11.50 5.25 -8.78
CA TYR A 225 -10.71 4.02 -8.60
C TYR A 225 -11.14 3.23 -7.37
N MET A 226 -11.37 3.89 -6.24
CA MET A 226 -11.88 3.25 -5.03
C MET A 226 -13.21 2.50 -5.29
N ALA A 227 -14.15 3.10 -6.01
CA ALA A 227 -15.43 2.46 -6.31
C ALA A 227 -15.27 1.29 -7.29
N ARG A 228 -14.50 1.47 -8.37
CA ARG A 228 -14.24 0.45 -9.39
C ARG A 228 -13.53 -0.78 -8.82
N ASN A 229 -12.40 -0.53 -8.16
CA ASN A 229 -11.54 -1.60 -7.69
C ASN A 229 -12.21 -2.40 -6.56
N ARG A 230 -12.95 -1.71 -5.70
CA ARG A 230 -13.73 -2.36 -4.65
C ARG A 230 -14.74 -3.36 -5.23
N VAL A 231 -15.48 -2.98 -6.27
CA VAL A 231 -16.41 -3.89 -6.95
C VAL A 231 -15.64 -5.08 -7.54
N ALA A 232 -14.52 -4.86 -8.21
CA ALA A 232 -13.69 -5.91 -8.79
C ALA A 232 -13.17 -6.91 -7.73
N VAL A 233 -12.64 -6.40 -6.61
CA VAL A 233 -12.15 -7.20 -5.48
C VAL A 233 -13.30 -7.98 -4.83
N TYR A 234 -14.44 -7.32 -4.59
CA TYR A 234 -15.59 -7.99 -3.98
C TYR A 234 -16.12 -9.13 -4.84
N ARG A 235 -16.24 -8.95 -6.16
CA ARG A 235 -16.65 -10.01 -7.09
C ARG A 235 -15.69 -11.21 -7.07
N ARG A 236 -14.38 -10.97 -6.94
CA ARG A 236 -13.35 -12.01 -6.90
C ARG A 236 -13.39 -12.82 -5.61
N TYR A 237 -13.66 -12.15 -4.48
CA TYR A 237 -13.48 -12.78 -3.16
C TYR A 237 -14.76 -13.00 -2.34
N PHE A 238 -15.95 -12.62 -2.85
CA PHE A 238 -17.17 -12.66 -2.03
C PHE A 238 -17.53 -14.06 -1.52
N ARG A 239 -17.24 -15.11 -2.28
CA ARG A 239 -17.50 -16.51 -1.86
C ARG A 239 -16.57 -16.96 -0.74
N ARG A 240 -15.36 -16.42 -0.70
CA ARG A 240 -14.33 -16.79 0.29
C ARG A 240 -14.43 -15.98 1.56
N PHE A 241 -14.78 -14.68 1.44
CA PHE A 241 -14.81 -13.72 2.56
C PHE A 241 -16.14 -12.94 2.63
N PRO A 242 -17.33 -13.62 2.69
CA PRO A 242 -18.61 -12.90 2.59
C PRO A 242 -18.87 -11.95 3.76
N ARG A 243 -18.50 -12.35 4.98
CA ARG A 243 -18.67 -11.50 6.18
C ARG A 243 -17.83 -10.23 6.11
N TRP A 244 -16.58 -10.36 5.63
CA TRP A 244 -15.69 -9.23 5.46
C TRP A 244 -16.24 -8.26 4.41
N ILE A 245 -16.66 -8.77 3.25
CA ILE A 245 -17.22 -7.95 2.16
C ILE A 245 -18.48 -7.21 2.61
N LEU A 246 -19.39 -7.87 3.31
CA LEU A 246 -20.58 -7.21 3.85
C LEU A 246 -20.20 -6.04 4.77
N LEU A 247 -19.29 -6.27 5.68
CA LEU A 247 -18.83 -5.26 6.63
C LEU A 247 -18.16 -4.07 5.95
N PHE A 248 -17.28 -4.34 4.98
CA PHE A 248 -16.60 -3.29 4.20
C PHE A 248 -17.55 -2.55 3.26
N THR A 249 -18.61 -3.21 2.77
CA THR A 249 -19.68 -2.54 2.03
C THR A 249 -20.39 -1.51 2.91
N ILE A 250 -20.71 -1.87 4.16
CA ILE A 250 -21.33 -0.94 5.12
C ILE A 250 -20.39 0.23 5.44
N VAL A 251 -19.11 -0.03 5.68
CA VAL A 251 -18.09 1.03 5.90
C VAL A 251 -18.02 1.95 4.69
N SER A 252 -17.98 1.39 3.49
CA SER A 252 -17.89 2.14 2.25
C SER A 252 -19.11 3.03 1.99
N LEU A 253 -20.31 2.53 2.32
CA LEU A 253 -21.54 3.32 2.23
C LEU A 253 -21.51 4.51 3.20
N ARG A 254 -21.05 4.28 4.44
CA ARG A 254 -20.86 5.36 5.42
C ARG A 254 -19.87 6.42 4.94
N GLU A 255 -18.73 6.02 4.37
CA GLU A 255 -17.74 6.95 3.80
C GLU A 255 -18.32 7.72 2.59
N THR A 256 -19.12 7.08 1.75
CA THR A 256 -19.83 7.75 0.65
C THR A 256 -20.80 8.80 1.18
N ILE A 257 -21.59 8.49 2.21
CA ILE A 257 -22.51 9.44 2.85
C ILE A 257 -21.73 10.62 3.44
N LYS A 258 -20.63 10.38 4.18
CA LYS A 258 -19.77 11.44 4.71
C LYS A 258 -19.21 12.34 3.61
N CYS A 259 -18.75 11.75 2.50
CA CYS A 259 -18.26 12.48 1.34
C CYS A 259 -19.35 13.43 0.78
N LEU A 260 -20.56 12.91 0.56
CA LEU A 260 -21.67 13.68 0.01
C LEU A 260 -22.21 14.77 0.95
N LEU A 261 -22.05 14.61 2.26
CA LEU A 261 -22.48 15.60 3.25
C LEU A 261 -21.42 16.68 3.53
N ALA A 262 -20.12 16.31 3.56
CA ALA A 262 -19.09 17.17 4.14
C ALA A 262 -17.98 17.61 3.17
N GLU A 263 -17.83 16.97 2.00
CA GLU A 263 -16.75 17.29 1.08
C GLU A 263 -17.18 18.24 -0.06
N PRO A 264 -16.25 19.00 -0.67
CA PRO A 264 -16.50 19.75 -1.90
C PRO A 264 -16.66 18.82 -3.11
N ASP A 265 -17.06 19.35 -4.27
CA ASP A 265 -17.17 18.65 -5.56
C ASP A 265 -18.08 17.40 -5.53
N ARG A 266 -19.11 17.41 -4.70
CA ARG A 266 -19.98 16.26 -4.43
C ARG A 266 -20.56 15.62 -5.69
N ALA A 267 -21.04 16.45 -6.62
CA ALA A 267 -21.64 15.97 -7.87
C ALA A 267 -20.62 15.25 -8.75
N ARG A 268 -19.41 15.80 -8.89
CA ARG A 268 -18.31 15.18 -9.64
C ARG A 268 -17.84 13.89 -8.98
N LYS A 269 -17.69 13.89 -7.63
CA LYS A 269 -17.34 12.69 -6.87
C LYS A 269 -18.40 11.59 -7.01
N LEU A 270 -19.69 11.93 -6.87
CA LEU A 270 -20.77 10.97 -7.05
C LEU A 270 -20.79 10.38 -8.46
N ARG A 271 -20.69 11.24 -9.49
CA ARG A 271 -20.59 10.79 -10.90
C ARG A 271 -19.44 9.80 -11.08
N ASN A 272 -18.26 10.12 -10.56
CA ASN A 272 -17.08 9.27 -10.68
C ASN A 272 -17.21 7.95 -9.89
N MET A 273 -17.84 7.97 -8.72
CA MET A 273 -18.16 6.73 -7.98
C MET A 273 -19.14 5.84 -8.75
N VAL A 274 -20.20 6.41 -9.34
CA VAL A 274 -21.16 5.65 -10.17
C VAL A 274 -20.46 5.06 -11.39
N LEU A 275 -19.64 5.86 -12.09
CA LEU A 275 -18.88 5.42 -13.24
C LEU A 275 -17.89 4.31 -12.87
N GLY A 276 -17.14 4.47 -11.77
CA GLY A 276 -16.24 3.44 -11.28
C GLY A 276 -16.97 2.15 -10.90
N THR A 277 -18.13 2.26 -10.23
CA THR A 277 -18.95 1.08 -9.93
C THR A 277 -19.37 0.35 -11.20
N TRP A 278 -19.82 1.08 -12.23
CA TRP A 278 -20.18 0.51 -13.52
C TRP A 278 -19.01 -0.21 -14.21
N ASP A 279 -17.84 0.45 -14.27
CA ASP A 279 -16.64 -0.13 -14.85
C ASP A 279 -16.17 -1.37 -14.10
N GLY A 280 -16.24 -1.36 -12.77
CA GLY A 280 -15.97 -2.55 -11.94
C GLY A 280 -16.93 -3.70 -12.19
N LEU A 281 -18.20 -3.44 -12.46
CA LEU A 281 -19.19 -4.45 -12.83
C LEU A 281 -18.96 -5.01 -14.23
N THR A 282 -18.58 -4.17 -15.18
CA THR A 282 -18.34 -4.54 -16.58
C THR A 282 -16.92 -5.05 -16.84
N GLY A 283 -16.01 -4.94 -15.84
CA GLY A 283 -14.64 -5.42 -15.95
C GLY A 283 -13.70 -4.47 -16.72
N GLN A 284 -14.06 -3.19 -16.84
CA GLN A 284 -13.16 -2.19 -17.44
C GLN A 284 -12.14 -1.72 -16.41
N MET A 285 -10.94 -2.30 -16.49
CA MET A 285 -9.85 -2.09 -15.53
C MET A 285 -8.70 -1.26 -16.13
N GLY A 286 -7.63 -1.05 -15.37
CA GLY A 286 -6.46 -0.28 -15.80
C GLY A 286 -6.61 1.23 -15.61
N ARG A 287 -5.67 2.00 -16.17
CA ARG A 287 -5.72 3.47 -16.15
C ARG A 287 -6.90 3.96 -16.97
N ARG A 288 -7.55 5.00 -16.48
CA ARG A 288 -8.62 5.70 -17.19
C ARG A 288 -8.30 7.18 -17.32
N ASP A 289 -8.22 7.63 -18.55
CA ASP A 289 -8.00 9.05 -18.88
C ASP A 289 -9.32 9.85 -18.82
N GLY A 290 -9.22 11.16 -18.59
CA GLY A 290 -10.37 12.07 -18.63
C GLY A 290 -11.27 12.05 -17.39
N LEU A 291 -10.80 11.61 -16.23
CA LEU A 291 -11.52 11.65 -14.95
C LEU A 291 -11.51 13.00 -14.26
#